data_4f9680e3cc24cde0bbb4bd815512b581
#
_entry.id   4f9680e3cc24cde0bbb4bd815512b581
#
_cell.length_a   1.000
_cell.length_b   1.000
_cell.length_c   1.000
_cell.angle_alpha   90.00
_cell.angle_beta   90.00
_cell.angle_gamma   90.00
#
_symmetry.space_group_name_H-M   'P 1'
#
loop_
_entity.id
_entity.type
_entity.pdbx_description
1 polymer ?
#
loop_
_entity_poly.entity_id
_entity_poly.type
_entity_poly.pdbx_seq_one_letter_code
_entity_poly.pdbx_strand_id
1 'polypeptide(L)'
;RRKVCYNERNTKKGRWKNMDYLTENVAVNLKRIRQSKGMSLDQASEQTGVSKSMLSQIEKGTANPSLGVLGKITSGLRIEFQELIATPLVDSYLVTPEDLVPTKELEGQYTVWTCFPYEDTRLVEIYRIDIEPGGTYVSGGHGEKTREYLVVTDGVMTVECNGKEHEIHLKQAFRFETDQTHIYRNRGTEKTSCMCFFLDYH
;
A
#
# COMPACT_ATOMS: atom_id res chain seq x y z
N ARG A 1 -22.23 -9.95 14.65
CA ARG A 1 -21.30 -9.45 13.59
C ARG A 1 -20.29 -8.54 14.28
N ARG A 2 -19.13 -9.07 14.70
CA ARG A 2 -18.03 -8.26 15.24
C ARG A 2 -17.25 -7.71 14.04
N LYS A 3 -17.27 -6.37 13.88
CA LYS A 3 -16.35 -5.65 13.01
C LYS A 3 -14.92 -5.97 13.48
N VAL A 4 -14.14 -6.62 12.64
CA VAL A 4 -12.68 -6.64 12.80
C VAL A 4 -12.23 -5.28 12.28
N CYS A 5 -12.18 -4.29 13.16
CA CYS A 5 -11.55 -3.02 12.85
C CYS A 5 -10.06 -3.31 12.67
N TYR A 6 -9.54 -3.08 11.48
CA TYR A 6 -8.12 -2.93 11.25
C TYR A 6 -7.69 -1.72 12.07
N ASN A 7 -7.11 -2.04 13.13
CA ASN A 7 -6.44 -1.39 14.21
C ASN A 7 -6.39 0.15 14.27
N GLU A 8 -7.31 0.74 15.06
CA GLU A 8 -7.23 2.12 15.56
C GLU A 8 -5.93 2.43 16.36
N ARG A 9 -5.00 1.49 16.51
CA ARG A 9 -3.80 1.64 17.31
C ARG A 9 -2.55 2.06 16.55
N ASN A 10 -2.54 2.06 15.21
CA ASN A 10 -1.37 2.42 14.42
C ASN A 10 -1.39 3.83 13.79
N THR A 11 -2.46 4.60 13.98
CA THR A 11 -2.57 5.97 13.45
C THR A 11 -1.69 6.99 14.17
N LYS A 12 -0.97 6.64 15.23
CA LYS A 12 -0.20 7.61 16.03
C LYS A 12 1.30 7.74 15.73
N LYS A 13 1.87 6.98 14.79
CA LYS A 13 3.26 7.22 14.34
C LYS A 13 3.42 6.73 12.89
N GLY A 14 3.36 7.64 11.94
CA GLY A 14 3.72 7.44 10.55
C GLY A 14 5.11 6.82 10.40
N ARG A 15 5.16 5.50 10.33
CA ARG A 15 6.36 4.73 10.04
C ARG A 15 5.95 3.39 9.43
N TRP A 16 5.57 3.43 8.17
CA TRP A 16 5.57 2.23 7.36
C TRP A 16 7.02 1.76 7.23
N LYS A 17 7.46 0.91 8.14
CA LYS A 17 8.74 0.23 8.01
C LYS A 17 8.54 -0.91 7.02
N ASN A 18 9.23 -0.86 5.91
CA ASN A 18 9.19 -1.75 4.74
C ASN A 18 9.41 -3.26 4.98
N MET A 19 9.26 -3.78 6.17
CA MET A 19 9.32 -5.22 6.50
C MET A 19 8.19 -5.72 7.41
N ASP A 20 7.34 -4.83 7.92
CA ASP A 20 6.32 -5.20 8.91
C ASP A 20 5.04 -5.77 8.26
N TYR A 21 4.73 -5.42 6.99
CA TYR A 21 3.50 -5.86 6.34
C TYR A 21 3.41 -7.39 6.16
N LEU A 22 4.51 -8.08 5.85
CA LEU A 22 4.51 -9.54 5.74
C LEU A 22 4.23 -10.19 7.09
N THR A 23 4.80 -9.66 8.16
CA THR A 23 4.54 -10.14 9.52
C THR A 23 3.09 -9.94 9.92
N GLU A 24 2.50 -8.79 9.55
CA GLU A 24 1.08 -8.50 9.80
C GLU A 24 0.17 -9.41 8.97
N ASN A 25 0.47 -9.60 7.68
CA ASN A 25 -0.28 -10.52 6.81
C ASN A 25 -0.27 -11.94 7.36
N VAL A 26 0.91 -12.44 7.74
CA VAL A 26 1.05 -13.76 8.36
C VAL A 26 0.24 -13.86 9.64
N ALA A 27 0.29 -12.84 10.51
CA ALA A 27 -0.46 -12.83 11.77
C ALA A 27 -1.98 -12.94 11.53
N VAL A 28 -2.52 -12.11 10.65
CA VAL A 28 -3.94 -12.07 10.32
C VAL A 28 -4.38 -13.36 9.63
N ASN A 29 -3.63 -13.80 8.61
CA ASN A 29 -3.98 -14.99 7.83
C ASN A 29 -3.87 -16.27 8.66
N LEU A 30 -2.80 -16.44 9.44
CA LEU A 30 -2.64 -17.61 10.31
C LEU A 30 -3.84 -17.75 11.27
N LYS A 31 -4.20 -16.65 11.93
CA LYS A 31 -5.34 -16.63 12.84
C LYS A 31 -6.64 -16.96 12.12
N ARG A 32 -6.89 -16.33 10.96
CA ARG A 32 -8.09 -16.57 10.13
C ARG A 32 -8.16 -18.03 9.67
N ILE A 33 -7.07 -18.58 9.15
CA ILE A 33 -6.99 -19.96 8.65
C ILE A 33 -7.20 -20.96 9.79
N ARG A 34 -6.54 -20.78 10.93
CA ARG A 34 -6.75 -21.63 12.09
C ARG A 34 -8.21 -21.62 12.54
N GLN A 35 -8.82 -20.43 12.64
CA GLN A 35 -10.22 -20.28 13.04
C GLN A 35 -11.19 -20.88 12.02
N SER A 36 -10.96 -20.71 10.72
CA SER A 36 -11.80 -21.31 9.67
C SER A 36 -11.77 -22.83 9.68
N LYS A 37 -10.65 -23.41 10.14
CA LYS A 37 -10.53 -24.86 10.35
C LYS A 37 -11.06 -25.33 11.71
N GLY A 38 -11.64 -24.45 12.53
CA GLY A 38 -12.16 -24.75 13.86
C GLY A 38 -11.10 -25.18 14.88
N MET A 39 -9.82 -24.85 14.65
CA MET A 39 -8.72 -25.32 15.50
C MET A 39 -8.44 -24.40 16.68
N SER A 40 -8.17 -24.98 17.84
CA SER A 40 -7.50 -24.30 18.95
C SER A 40 -6.01 -24.11 18.65
N LEU A 41 -5.32 -23.26 19.42
CA LEU A 41 -3.86 -23.11 19.31
C LEU A 41 -3.13 -24.42 19.67
N ASP A 42 -3.68 -25.24 20.57
CA ASP A 42 -3.10 -26.53 20.94
C ASP A 42 -3.15 -27.51 19.76
N GLN A 43 -4.30 -27.64 19.10
CA GLN A 43 -4.46 -28.47 17.91
C GLN A 43 -3.58 -28.00 16.74
N ALA A 44 -3.47 -26.69 16.53
CA ALA A 44 -2.58 -26.14 15.51
C ALA A 44 -1.10 -26.41 15.85
N SER A 45 -0.72 -26.36 17.13
CA SER A 45 0.62 -26.70 17.59
C SER A 45 0.95 -28.17 17.33
N GLU A 46 0.03 -29.06 17.64
CA GLU A 46 0.18 -30.49 17.37
C GLU A 46 0.33 -30.80 15.88
N GLN A 47 -0.49 -30.19 15.03
CA GLN A 47 -0.45 -30.44 13.58
C GLN A 47 0.78 -29.84 12.89
N THR A 48 1.23 -28.66 13.33
CA THR A 48 2.33 -27.94 12.69
C THR A 48 3.70 -28.28 13.27
N GLY A 49 3.75 -28.84 14.48
CA GLY A 49 4.99 -29.00 15.23
C GLY A 49 5.64 -27.67 15.64
N VAL A 50 4.86 -26.58 15.63
CA VAL A 50 5.27 -25.25 16.12
C VAL A 50 4.62 -25.03 17.48
N SER A 51 5.39 -24.59 18.49
CA SER A 51 4.88 -24.44 19.84
C SER A 51 3.68 -23.47 19.92
N LYS A 52 2.72 -23.76 20.80
CA LYS A 52 1.53 -22.92 21.04
C LYS A 52 1.93 -21.46 21.34
N SER A 53 2.99 -21.25 22.13
CA SER A 53 3.47 -19.91 22.45
C SER A 53 3.96 -19.16 21.20
N MET A 54 4.69 -19.82 20.31
CA MET A 54 5.16 -19.25 19.06
C MET A 54 4.00 -18.93 18.14
N LEU A 55 3.04 -19.86 17.93
CA LEU A 55 1.83 -19.58 17.14
C LEU A 55 1.06 -18.39 17.70
N SER A 56 0.89 -18.30 19.02
CA SER A 56 0.23 -17.16 19.66
C SER A 56 0.96 -15.83 19.44
N GLN A 57 2.28 -15.84 19.48
CA GLN A 57 3.09 -14.64 19.23
C GLN A 57 3.01 -14.22 17.73
N ILE A 58 3.03 -15.19 16.82
CA ILE A 58 2.86 -14.92 15.38
C ILE A 58 1.47 -14.31 15.13
N GLU A 59 0.40 -14.91 15.65
CA GLU A 59 -0.98 -14.39 15.48
C GLU A 59 -1.20 -13.00 16.11
N LYS A 60 -0.35 -12.60 17.06
CA LYS A 60 -0.35 -11.26 17.65
C LYS A 60 0.54 -10.25 16.90
N GLY A 61 1.27 -10.70 15.89
CA GLY A 61 2.26 -9.87 15.18
C GLY A 61 3.48 -9.48 16.04
N THR A 62 3.72 -10.18 17.15
CA THR A 62 4.83 -9.89 18.08
C THR A 62 6.07 -10.75 17.83
N ALA A 63 6.00 -11.71 16.90
CA ALA A 63 7.12 -12.53 16.48
C ALA A 63 7.22 -12.52 14.95
N ASN A 64 8.46 -12.47 14.44
CA ASN A 64 8.76 -12.63 13.02
C ASN A 64 9.25 -14.09 12.80
N PRO A 65 8.40 -14.98 12.24
CA PRO A 65 8.75 -16.36 12.04
C PRO A 65 9.79 -16.54 10.94
N SER A 66 10.72 -17.47 11.14
CA SER A 66 11.65 -17.87 10.07
C SER A 66 10.91 -18.62 8.95
N LEU A 67 11.50 -18.67 7.74
CA LEU A 67 10.97 -19.46 6.61
C LEU A 67 10.73 -20.93 6.99
N GLY A 68 11.61 -21.52 7.83
CA GLY A 68 11.42 -22.89 8.31
C GLY A 68 10.18 -23.04 9.20
N VAL A 69 9.86 -22.05 10.02
CA VAL A 69 8.63 -22.03 10.83
C VAL A 69 7.40 -21.86 9.94
N LEU A 70 7.45 -20.95 8.96
CA LEU A 70 6.36 -20.77 8.00
C LEU A 70 6.12 -22.07 7.18
N GLY A 71 7.19 -22.77 6.76
CA GLY A 71 7.07 -24.06 6.08
C GLY A 71 6.41 -25.15 6.93
N LYS A 72 6.71 -25.21 8.24
CA LYS A 72 6.01 -26.12 9.16
C LYS A 72 4.52 -25.76 9.30
N ILE A 73 4.21 -24.48 9.39
CA ILE A 73 2.82 -24.00 9.50
C ILE A 73 2.04 -24.36 8.24
N THR A 74 2.56 -24.05 7.05
CA THR A 74 1.87 -24.33 5.78
C THR A 74 1.67 -25.82 5.56
N SER A 75 2.70 -26.63 5.81
CA SER A 75 2.62 -28.08 5.72
C SER A 75 1.63 -28.68 6.71
N GLY A 76 1.71 -28.31 7.99
CA GLY A 76 0.84 -28.83 9.04
C GLY A 76 -0.63 -28.43 8.85
N LEU A 77 -0.89 -27.19 8.43
CA LEU A 77 -2.24 -26.73 8.15
C LEU A 77 -2.74 -27.10 6.75
N ARG A 78 -1.90 -27.68 5.89
CA ARG A 78 -2.21 -28.07 4.50
C ARG A 78 -2.75 -26.88 3.70
N ILE A 79 -1.96 -25.80 3.65
CA ILE A 79 -2.27 -24.58 2.92
C ILE A 79 -1.09 -24.20 2.03
N GLU A 80 -1.36 -23.44 1.00
CA GLU A 80 -0.30 -22.86 0.15
C GLU A 80 0.42 -21.73 0.90
N PHE A 81 1.72 -21.59 0.64
CA PHE A 81 2.52 -20.51 1.24
C PHE A 81 1.94 -19.14 0.92
N GLN A 82 1.42 -18.97 -0.30
CA GLN A 82 0.78 -17.75 -0.76
C GLN A 82 -0.43 -17.36 0.10
N GLU A 83 -1.24 -18.32 0.56
CA GLU A 83 -2.39 -18.05 1.42
C GLU A 83 -1.99 -17.43 2.77
N LEU A 84 -0.78 -17.79 3.26
CA LEU A 84 -0.28 -17.28 4.53
C LEU A 84 0.25 -15.85 4.42
N ILE A 85 0.91 -15.52 3.30
CA ILE A 85 1.57 -14.23 3.10
C ILE A 85 0.74 -13.20 2.32
N ALA A 86 -0.35 -13.63 1.68
CA ALA A 86 -1.21 -12.74 0.89
C ALA A 86 -1.76 -11.60 1.74
N THR A 87 -1.97 -10.46 1.11
CA THR A 87 -2.69 -9.35 1.75
C THR A 87 -4.07 -9.84 2.20
N PRO A 88 -4.41 -9.71 3.49
CA PRO A 88 -5.73 -10.10 3.98
C PRO A 88 -6.81 -9.32 3.26
N LEU A 89 -7.92 -10.00 2.91
CA LEU A 89 -9.10 -9.31 2.39
C LEU A 89 -9.65 -8.40 3.49
N VAL A 90 -9.52 -7.11 3.28
CA VAL A 90 -10.12 -6.07 4.13
C VAL A 90 -11.43 -5.65 3.47
N ASP A 91 -12.55 -5.74 4.20
CA ASP A 91 -13.87 -5.37 3.64
C ASP A 91 -13.89 -3.91 3.19
N SER A 92 -13.38 -3.01 4.01
CA SER A 92 -13.23 -1.58 3.70
C SER A 92 -12.42 -0.86 4.78
N TYR A 93 -11.66 0.16 4.40
CA TYR A 93 -11.08 1.12 5.32
C TYR A 93 -11.08 2.52 4.70
N LEU A 94 -11.08 3.53 5.54
CA LEU A 94 -11.04 4.92 5.16
C LEU A 94 -9.68 5.50 5.50
N VAL A 95 -9.08 6.20 4.56
CA VAL A 95 -7.88 7.01 4.76
C VAL A 95 -8.30 8.47 4.81
N THR A 96 -7.97 9.17 5.90
CA THR A 96 -8.25 10.60 6.05
C THR A 96 -6.96 11.41 5.89
N PRO A 97 -7.02 12.71 5.60
CA PRO A 97 -5.82 13.54 5.52
C PRO A 97 -4.94 13.50 6.77
N GLU A 98 -5.57 13.32 7.95
CA GLU A 98 -4.88 13.25 9.25
C GLU A 98 -4.08 11.97 9.44
N ASP A 99 -4.41 10.92 8.68
CA ASP A 99 -3.71 9.63 8.70
C ASP A 99 -2.45 9.65 7.82
N LEU A 100 -2.34 10.64 6.92
CA LEU A 100 -1.31 10.67 5.90
C LEU A 100 -0.07 11.45 6.37
N VAL A 101 1.10 10.83 6.16
CA VAL A 101 2.40 11.49 6.29
C VAL A 101 2.98 11.65 4.89
N PRO A 102 3.53 12.82 4.53
CA PRO A 102 4.18 13.01 3.23
C PRO A 102 5.23 11.92 2.97
N THR A 103 5.15 11.27 1.82
CA THR A 103 6.15 10.30 1.36
C THR A 103 7.27 10.96 0.60
N LYS A 104 6.97 12.09 -0.06
CA LYS A 104 7.94 12.98 -0.69
C LYS A 104 7.47 14.42 -0.51
N GLU A 105 8.40 15.32 -0.24
CA GLU A 105 8.09 16.74 -0.07
C GLU A 105 9.29 17.59 -0.43
N LEU A 106 9.03 18.70 -1.10
CA LEU A 106 9.96 19.80 -1.29
C LEU A 106 9.21 21.09 -0.99
N GLU A 107 9.64 21.78 0.06
CA GLU A 107 8.98 22.99 0.56
C GLU A 107 8.80 24.05 -0.54
N GLY A 108 7.61 24.61 -0.66
CA GLY A 108 7.25 25.59 -1.68
C GLY A 108 7.14 25.05 -3.11
N GLN A 109 7.28 23.76 -3.31
CA GLN A 109 7.20 23.11 -4.62
C GLN A 109 6.08 22.08 -4.69
N TYR A 110 6.19 21.00 -3.91
CA TYR A 110 5.22 19.91 -3.97
C TYR A 110 5.19 19.09 -2.68
N THR A 111 4.08 18.37 -2.50
CA THR A 111 3.95 17.33 -1.48
C THR A 111 3.22 16.11 -2.07
N VAL A 112 3.73 14.92 -1.81
CA VAL A 112 3.17 13.64 -2.26
C VAL A 112 2.82 12.81 -1.02
N TRP A 113 1.62 12.24 -1.01
CA TRP A 113 1.16 11.29 0.00
C TRP A 113 0.78 9.98 -0.67
N THR A 114 1.20 8.87 -0.09
CA THR A 114 0.70 7.55 -0.46
C THR A 114 -0.58 7.27 0.31
N CYS A 115 -1.71 7.27 -0.38
CA CYS A 115 -3.03 6.97 0.22
C CYS A 115 -3.23 5.46 0.37
N PHE A 116 -2.87 4.69 -0.66
CA PHE A 116 -2.94 3.23 -0.67
C PHE A 116 -1.64 2.70 -1.28
N PRO A 117 -0.76 2.08 -0.47
CA PRO A 117 0.52 1.58 -0.96
C PRO A 117 0.35 0.28 -1.77
N TYR A 118 1.36 -0.07 -2.55
CA TYR A 118 1.40 -1.28 -3.35
C TYR A 118 1.14 -2.56 -2.53
N GLU A 119 1.60 -2.59 -1.29
CA GLU A 119 1.45 -3.71 -0.38
C GLU A 119 -0.01 -4.10 -0.12
N ASP A 120 -0.93 -3.14 -0.18
CA ASP A 120 -2.35 -3.37 0.08
C ASP A 120 -3.02 -4.19 -1.04
N THR A 121 -2.71 -3.87 -2.28
CA THR A 121 -3.40 -4.46 -3.44
C THR A 121 -2.51 -5.36 -4.28
N ARG A 122 -1.19 -5.09 -4.30
CA ARG A 122 -0.17 -5.65 -5.19
C ARG A 122 -0.47 -5.44 -6.67
N LEU A 123 -1.29 -4.47 -6.99
CA LEU A 123 -1.71 -4.14 -8.35
C LEU A 123 -1.65 -2.64 -8.60
N VAL A 124 -2.02 -1.84 -7.61
CA VAL A 124 -2.14 -0.39 -7.75
C VAL A 124 -1.65 0.32 -6.50
N GLU A 125 -0.94 1.42 -6.70
CA GLU A 125 -0.67 2.41 -5.65
C GLU A 125 -1.50 3.65 -5.94
N ILE A 126 -1.97 4.31 -4.89
CA ILE A 126 -2.75 5.53 -5.04
C ILE A 126 -2.08 6.66 -4.26
N TYR A 127 -1.75 7.73 -4.99
CA TYR A 127 -1.11 8.91 -4.46
C TYR A 127 -2.02 10.12 -4.52
N ARG A 128 -1.89 11.03 -3.56
CA ARG A 128 -2.28 12.42 -3.70
C ARG A 128 -1.04 13.25 -3.94
N ILE A 129 -1.08 14.13 -4.92
CA ILE A 129 0.01 15.04 -5.28
C ILE A 129 -0.55 16.46 -5.26
N ASP A 130 0.04 17.30 -4.44
CA ASP A 130 -0.22 18.73 -4.40
C ASP A 130 1.01 19.47 -4.93
N ILE A 131 0.83 20.46 -5.81
CA ILE A 131 1.91 21.29 -6.35
C ILE A 131 1.58 22.75 -6.12
N GLU A 132 2.49 23.47 -5.47
CA GLU A 132 2.36 24.88 -5.18
C GLU A 132 2.45 25.73 -6.48
N PRO A 133 1.97 26.97 -6.50
CA PRO A 133 2.09 27.86 -7.65
C PRO A 133 3.54 27.97 -8.13
N GLY A 134 3.78 27.69 -9.42
CA GLY A 134 5.11 27.66 -10.02
C GLY A 134 5.94 26.42 -9.65
N GLY A 135 5.43 25.53 -8.83
CA GLY A 135 6.09 24.32 -8.36
C GLY A 135 6.26 23.27 -9.45
N THR A 136 7.24 22.40 -9.24
CA THR A 136 7.58 21.30 -10.16
C THR A 136 7.95 20.06 -9.37
N TYR A 137 7.37 18.94 -9.74
CA TYR A 137 7.74 17.60 -9.23
C TYR A 137 8.25 16.74 -10.38
N VAL A 138 9.49 16.27 -10.26
CA VAL A 138 10.14 15.36 -11.21
C VAL A 138 10.07 13.95 -10.65
N SER A 139 9.39 13.05 -11.35
CA SER A 139 9.34 11.62 -11.03
C SER A 139 10.22 10.85 -12.01
N GLY A 140 11.07 9.97 -11.49
CA GLY A 140 11.86 9.04 -12.31
C GLY A 140 10.98 8.04 -13.03
N GLY A 141 11.54 7.36 -14.04
CA GLY A 141 10.85 6.22 -14.66
C GLY A 141 10.70 5.07 -13.67
N HIS A 142 9.57 4.37 -13.76
CA HIS A 142 9.21 3.25 -12.86
C HIS A 142 9.47 1.88 -13.48
N GLY A 143 10.04 1.82 -14.68
CA GLY A 143 10.33 0.59 -15.42
C GLY A 143 9.32 0.30 -16.53
N GLU A 144 9.59 -0.75 -17.29
CA GLU A 144 8.70 -1.20 -18.36
C GLU A 144 7.37 -1.71 -17.81
N LYS A 145 6.31 -1.59 -18.60
CA LYS A 145 4.94 -2.02 -18.24
C LYS A 145 4.38 -1.34 -16.99
N THR A 146 4.75 -0.08 -16.80
CA THR A 146 4.20 0.74 -15.74
C THR A 146 3.41 1.91 -16.33
N ARG A 147 2.36 2.30 -15.63
CA ARG A 147 1.38 3.25 -16.12
C ARG A 147 0.78 4.06 -14.99
N GLU A 148 0.55 5.32 -15.27
CA GLU A 148 -0.21 6.18 -14.37
C GLU A 148 -1.51 6.65 -15.00
N TYR A 149 -2.53 6.75 -14.16
CA TYR A 149 -3.77 7.47 -14.42
C TYR A 149 -3.87 8.56 -13.39
N LEU A 150 -4.12 9.78 -13.79
CA LEU A 150 -4.34 10.88 -12.86
C LEU A 150 -5.68 11.54 -13.11
N VAL A 151 -6.25 12.08 -12.04
CA VAL A 151 -7.45 12.90 -12.07
C VAL A 151 -7.15 14.18 -11.32
N VAL A 152 -7.29 15.33 -11.98
CA VAL A 152 -7.10 16.63 -11.34
C VAL A 152 -8.31 16.92 -10.44
N THR A 153 -8.04 17.11 -9.15
CA THR A 153 -9.05 17.35 -8.12
C THR A 153 -9.18 18.83 -7.75
N ASP A 154 -8.14 19.62 -8.05
CA ASP A 154 -8.13 21.06 -7.87
C ASP A 154 -7.13 21.73 -8.83
N GLY A 155 -7.48 22.92 -9.33
CA GLY A 155 -6.65 23.72 -10.22
C GLY A 155 -6.43 23.12 -11.61
N VAL A 156 -5.23 23.33 -12.16
CA VAL A 156 -4.78 22.85 -13.48
C VAL A 156 -3.40 22.25 -13.35
N MET A 157 -3.23 21.00 -13.78
CA MET A 157 -1.97 20.27 -13.75
C MET A 157 -1.37 20.19 -15.14
N THR A 158 -0.08 20.55 -15.31
CA THR A 158 0.67 20.24 -16.53
C THR A 158 1.53 19.01 -16.29
N VAL A 159 1.39 17.99 -17.14
CA VAL A 159 2.22 16.80 -17.12
C VAL A 159 3.07 16.76 -18.39
N GLU A 160 4.40 16.70 -18.22
CA GLU A 160 5.34 16.43 -19.30
C GLU A 160 5.72 14.95 -19.27
N CYS A 161 5.44 14.23 -20.35
CA CYS A 161 5.82 12.83 -20.55
C CYS A 161 6.18 12.60 -22.02
N ASN A 162 7.17 11.77 -22.29
CA ASN A 162 7.67 11.48 -23.65
C ASN A 162 7.95 12.75 -24.50
N GLY A 163 8.50 13.81 -23.84
CA GLY A 163 8.81 15.08 -24.49
C GLY A 163 7.61 15.92 -24.91
N LYS A 164 6.43 15.61 -24.42
CA LYS A 164 5.19 16.38 -24.69
C LYS A 164 4.56 16.84 -23.40
N GLU A 165 4.07 18.07 -23.40
CA GLU A 165 3.29 18.63 -22.31
C GLU A 165 1.80 18.45 -22.56
N HIS A 166 1.09 18.12 -21.49
CA HIS A 166 -0.36 17.96 -21.46
C HIS A 166 -0.90 18.79 -20.31
N GLU A 167 -1.83 19.69 -20.62
CA GLU A 167 -2.55 20.48 -19.63
C GLU A 167 -3.87 19.79 -19.29
N ILE A 168 -4.03 19.48 -18.00
CA ILE A 168 -5.17 18.72 -17.51
C ILE A 168 -5.93 19.61 -16.51
N HIS A 169 -7.17 19.92 -16.83
CA HIS A 169 -8.02 20.78 -16.04
C HIS A 169 -8.80 20.01 -14.96
N LEU A 170 -9.36 20.74 -14.02
CA LEU A 170 -10.23 20.20 -12.97
C LEU A 170 -11.22 19.15 -13.51
N LYS A 171 -11.29 18.00 -12.85
CA LYS A 171 -12.14 16.83 -13.19
C LYS A 171 -11.76 16.13 -14.49
N GLN A 172 -10.74 16.57 -15.19
CA GLN A 172 -10.21 15.80 -16.32
C GLN A 172 -9.30 14.68 -15.81
N ALA A 173 -9.24 13.61 -16.60
CA ALA A 173 -8.37 12.48 -16.37
C ALA A 173 -7.35 12.35 -17.50
N PHE A 174 -6.14 11.90 -17.14
CA PHE A 174 -5.07 11.66 -18.09
C PHE A 174 -4.39 10.33 -17.78
N ARG A 175 -3.98 9.62 -18.84
CA ARG A 175 -3.26 8.35 -18.75
C ARG A 175 -1.96 8.42 -19.54
N PHE A 176 -0.85 7.95 -18.97
CA PHE A 176 0.45 7.85 -19.66
C PHE A 176 1.28 6.68 -19.14
N GLU A 177 2.22 6.24 -19.97
CA GLU A 177 3.21 5.23 -19.57
C GLU A 177 4.32 5.90 -18.77
N THR A 178 4.84 5.22 -17.76
CA THR A 178 5.80 5.76 -16.78
C THR A 178 7.16 5.06 -16.81
N ASP A 179 7.49 4.44 -17.94
CA ASP A 179 8.82 3.85 -18.21
C ASP A 179 9.93 4.90 -18.28
N GLN A 180 9.58 6.15 -18.53
CA GLN A 180 10.49 7.30 -18.63
C GLN A 180 10.24 8.31 -17.50
N THR A 181 11.23 9.19 -17.28
CA THR A 181 11.07 10.36 -16.41
C THR A 181 9.91 11.22 -16.90
N HIS A 182 9.08 11.66 -15.98
CA HIS A 182 7.95 12.53 -16.25
C HIS A 182 7.87 13.64 -15.19
N ILE A 183 7.23 14.74 -15.53
CA ILE A 183 7.29 15.96 -14.73
C ILE A 183 5.88 16.52 -14.57
N TYR A 184 5.52 16.82 -13.33
CA TYR A 184 4.29 17.52 -12.99
C TYR A 184 4.63 18.98 -12.69
N ARG A 185 3.85 19.91 -13.24
CA ARG A 185 4.04 21.35 -13.02
C ARG A 185 2.72 22.02 -12.73
N ASN A 186 2.79 23.00 -11.88
CA ASN A 186 1.71 23.98 -11.69
C ASN A 186 2.14 25.32 -12.29
N ARG A 187 1.52 25.73 -13.39
CA ARG A 187 1.78 27.02 -14.06
C ARG A 187 0.75 28.09 -13.66
N GLY A 188 -0.18 27.74 -12.77
CA GLY A 188 -1.20 28.63 -12.26
C GLY A 188 -0.73 29.47 -11.08
N THR A 189 -1.65 30.26 -10.57
CA THR A 189 -1.45 31.13 -9.39
C THR A 189 -2.00 30.54 -8.10
N GLU A 190 -2.75 29.44 -8.20
CA GLU A 190 -3.32 28.71 -7.07
C GLU A 190 -2.72 27.31 -7.02
N LYS A 191 -2.75 26.66 -5.85
CA LYS A 191 -2.33 25.27 -5.68
C LYS A 191 -3.11 24.36 -6.61
N THR A 192 -2.45 23.37 -7.20
CA THR A 192 -3.10 22.30 -7.94
C THR A 192 -2.94 20.97 -7.24
N SER A 193 -3.97 20.13 -7.33
CA SER A 193 -3.99 18.81 -6.70
C SER A 193 -4.50 17.76 -7.67
N CYS A 194 -3.94 16.55 -7.58
CA CYS A 194 -4.44 15.39 -8.31
C CYS A 194 -4.40 14.11 -7.47
N MET A 195 -5.27 13.18 -7.82
CA MET A 195 -5.14 11.78 -7.43
C MET A 195 -4.47 11.03 -8.55
N CYS A 196 -3.42 10.27 -8.23
CA CYS A 196 -2.63 9.51 -9.16
C CYS A 196 -2.72 8.02 -8.82
N PHE A 197 -2.95 7.19 -9.82
CA PHE A 197 -3.08 5.74 -9.72
C PHE A 197 -1.95 5.13 -10.53
N PHE A 198 -0.98 4.56 -9.85
CA PHE A 198 0.13 3.86 -10.46
C PHE A 198 -0.18 2.37 -10.58
N LEU A 199 0.02 1.81 -11.75
CA LEU A 199 -0.19 0.39 -12.04
C LEU A 199 1.07 -0.22 -12.63
N ASP A 200 1.41 -1.38 -12.09
CA ASP A 200 2.38 -2.31 -12.65
C ASP A 200 1.60 -3.50 -13.24
N TYR A 201 1.73 -3.74 -14.56
CA TYR A 201 0.91 -4.73 -15.28
C TYR A 201 1.76 -5.81 -15.96
N HIS A 202 2.69 -6.37 -15.18
CA HIS A 202 3.53 -7.49 -15.62
C HIS A 202 2.72 -8.71 -16.08
#